data_4da1f0cd914389e8c4f2754f69b1017e
#
_entry.id   4da1f0cd914389e8c4f2754f69b1017e
#
_cell.length_a   1.000
_cell.length_b   1.000
_cell.length_c   1.000
_cell.angle_alpha   90.00
_cell.angle_beta   90.00
_cell.angle_gamma   90.00
#
_symmetry.space_group_name_H-M   'P 1'
#
loop_
_entity.id
_entity.type
_entity.pdbx_description
1 polymer ?
#
loop_
_entity_poly.entity_id
_entity_poly.type
_entity_poly.pdbx_seq_one_letter_code
_entity_poly.pdbx_strand_id
1 'polypeptide(L)'
;EHYLKEVSLQDELSNIARTYIIRNKDTMQIVAYFSLRTGLITISRGFMKGFDATTGIELANFAVNDNYKEVNDDIPKLGSYIFWEFILPLVQHIQCYVGAKLLYIYALPYEKLLAHYSTMGFTRTDQKMERFVYRHVKPNYDKDCIFMYQII
;
A
#
# COMPACT_ATOMS: atom_id res chain seq x y z
N GLU A 1 3.49 13.68 4.82
CA GLU A 1 4.38 14.19 5.87
C GLU A 1 3.74 14.08 7.26
N HIS A 2 2.45 14.43 7.40
CA HIS A 2 1.71 14.33 8.66
C HIS A 2 1.79 12.92 9.29
N TYR A 3 1.48 11.86 8.53
CA TYR A 3 1.52 10.49 9.05
C TYR A 3 2.89 10.15 9.68
N LEU A 4 3.98 10.44 8.98
CA LEU A 4 5.33 10.10 9.46
C LEU A 4 5.71 10.82 10.75
N LYS A 5 5.24 12.06 10.94
CA LYS A 5 5.57 12.87 12.11
C LYS A 5 4.69 12.61 13.33
N GLU A 6 3.39 12.42 13.10
CA GLU A 6 2.37 12.47 14.15
C GLU A 6 1.77 11.10 14.48
N VAL A 7 1.75 10.16 13.51
CA VAL A 7 0.99 8.90 13.64
C VAL A 7 1.89 7.68 13.67
N SER A 8 2.95 7.65 12.86
CA SER A 8 3.73 6.44 12.61
C SER A 8 4.32 5.82 13.87
N LEU A 9 4.80 6.62 14.81
CA LEU A 9 5.36 6.11 16.06
C LEU A 9 4.29 5.42 16.92
N GLN A 10 3.09 5.99 16.99
CA GLN A 10 1.99 5.38 17.73
C GLN A 10 1.53 4.07 17.11
N ASP A 11 1.44 4.01 15.78
CA ASP A 11 1.12 2.78 15.04
C ASP A 11 2.18 1.68 15.30
N GLU A 12 3.46 2.05 15.33
CA GLU A 12 4.57 1.13 15.67
C GLU A 12 4.42 0.58 17.09
N LEU A 13 4.26 1.46 18.07
CA LEU A 13 4.15 1.08 19.49
C LEU A 13 2.92 0.22 19.77
N SER A 14 1.83 0.46 19.04
CA SER A 14 0.57 -0.27 19.15
C SER A 14 0.51 -1.53 18.28
N ASN A 15 1.58 -1.87 17.54
CA ASN A 15 1.63 -2.98 16.58
C ASN A 15 0.54 -2.92 15.47
N ILE A 16 0.07 -1.73 15.12
CA ILE A 16 -0.94 -1.51 14.08
C ILE A 16 -0.30 -1.56 12.69
N ALA A 17 0.88 -0.94 12.54
CA ALA A 17 1.64 -0.93 11.29
C ALA A 17 3.14 -0.93 11.56
N ARG A 18 3.92 -1.30 10.54
CA ARG A 18 5.38 -1.15 10.52
C ARG A 18 5.76 -0.11 9.49
N THR A 19 6.51 0.90 9.92
CA THR A 19 6.94 2.00 9.07
C THR A 19 8.41 1.88 8.71
N TYR A 20 8.69 1.94 7.43
CA TYR A 20 10.02 1.82 6.85
C TYR A 20 10.41 3.15 6.20
N ILE A 21 11.64 3.57 6.47
CA ILE A 21 12.19 4.82 5.93
C ILE A 21 13.35 4.46 5.00
N ILE A 22 13.28 4.97 3.78
CA ILE A 22 14.34 4.85 2.79
C ILE A 22 15.16 6.14 2.82
N ARG A 23 16.47 6.01 2.97
CA ARG A 23 17.41 7.13 3.02
C ARG A 23 18.47 7.00 1.95
N ASN A 24 18.92 8.12 1.45
CA ASN A 24 20.13 8.19 0.65
C ASN A 24 21.34 7.82 1.53
N LYS A 25 22.18 6.93 1.06
CA LYS A 25 23.31 6.39 1.83
C LYS A 25 24.35 7.47 2.18
N ASP A 26 24.60 8.39 1.27
CA ASP A 26 25.69 9.37 1.40
C ASP A 26 25.23 10.63 2.14
N THR A 27 24.02 11.10 1.85
CA THR A 27 23.48 12.34 2.43
C THR A 27 22.61 12.12 3.67
N MET A 28 22.21 10.88 3.94
CA MET A 28 21.24 10.49 4.99
C MET A 28 19.85 11.15 4.82
N GLN A 29 19.61 11.81 3.72
CA GLN A 29 18.33 12.41 3.39
C GLN A 29 17.23 11.35 3.26
N ILE A 30 16.03 11.65 3.75
CA ILE A 30 14.87 10.78 3.55
C ILE A 30 14.43 10.89 2.09
N VAL A 31 14.45 9.75 1.41
CA VAL A 31 14.02 9.60 0.01
C VAL A 31 12.55 9.28 -0.06
N ALA A 32 12.11 8.35 0.80
CA ALA A 32 10.74 7.91 0.85
C ALA A 32 10.43 7.24 2.21
N TYR A 33 9.16 7.02 2.46
CA TYR A 33 8.71 6.10 3.50
C TYR A 33 7.50 5.29 3.01
N PHE A 34 7.29 4.15 3.63
CA PHE A 34 6.07 3.37 3.46
C PHE A 34 5.72 2.65 4.76
N SER A 35 4.47 2.26 4.91
CA SER A 35 4.04 1.44 6.04
C SER A 35 3.24 0.24 5.57
N LEU A 36 3.47 -0.88 6.24
CA LEU A 36 2.79 -2.15 6.00
C LEU A 36 1.99 -2.54 7.23
N ARG A 37 0.81 -3.12 6.99
CA ARG A 37 0.02 -3.77 8.03
C ARG A 37 -0.67 -5.02 7.49
N THR A 38 -1.01 -5.93 8.38
CA THR A 38 -1.80 -7.10 8.01
C THR A 38 -3.27 -6.72 7.88
N GLY A 39 -4.00 -7.42 7.02
CA GLY A 39 -5.41 -7.21 6.87
C GLY A 39 -6.15 -8.45 6.37
N LEU A 40 -7.45 -8.42 6.58
CA LEU A 40 -8.38 -9.43 6.11
C LEU A 40 -9.37 -8.76 5.17
N ILE A 41 -9.45 -9.25 3.93
CA ILE A 41 -10.38 -8.77 2.94
C ILE A 41 -11.51 -9.78 2.79
N THR A 42 -12.73 -9.31 2.93
CA THR A 42 -13.92 -10.13 2.74
C THR A 42 -14.38 -10.01 1.29
N ILE A 43 -14.46 -11.15 0.61
CA ILE A 43 -14.88 -11.24 -0.79
C ILE A 43 -16.24 -11.94 -0.85
N SER A 44 -17.19 -11.36 -1.59
CA SER A 44 -18.50 -11.98 -1.82
C SER A 44 -18.38 -13.19 -2.74
N ARG A 45 -19.02 -14.31 -2.39
CA ARG A 45 -19.11 -15.53 -3.23
C ARG A 45 -20.05 -15.39 -4.43
N GLY A 46 -20.51 -14.20 -4.74
CA GLY A 46 -21.42 -13.97 -5.86
C GLY A 46 -22.80 -14.58 -5.63
N PHE A 47 -23.18 -15.60 -6.42
CA PHE A 47 -24.50 -16.25 -6.33
C PHE A 47 -24.67 -17.15 -5.10
N MET A 48 -23.61 -17.63 -4.48
CA MET A 48 -23.68 -18.37 -3.23
C MET A 48 -23.78 -17.39 -2.07
N LYS A 49 -24.71 -17.63 -1.16
CA LYS A 49 -24.79 -16.86 0.09
C LYS A 49 -23.54 -17.14 0.93
N GLY A 50 -22.75 -16.13 1.22
CA GLY A 50 -21.58 -16.24 2.06
C GLY A 50 -20.45 -15.32 1.65
N PHE A 51 -19.42 -15.31 2.50
CA PHE A 51 -18.23 -14.50 2.33
C PHE A 51 -17.00 -15.39 2.42
N ASP A 52 -16.03 -15.14 1.57
CA ASP A 52 -14.67 -15.66 1.72
C ASP A 52 -13.79 -14.58 2.32
N ALA A 53 -12.99 -14.96 3.28
CA ALA A 53 -11.97 -14.08 3.83
C ALA A 53 -10.62 -14.42 3.19
N THR A 54 -9.91 -13.41 2.76
CA THR A 54 -8.57 -13.54 2.17
C THR A 54 -7.60 -12.68 2.96
N THR A 55 -6.50 -13.28 3.39
CA THR A 55 -5.42 -12.57 4.08
C THR A 55 -4.60 -11.75 3.10
N GLY A 56 -4.14 -10.59 3.55
CA GLY A 56 -3.28 -9.73 2.76
C GLY A 56 -2.39 -8.83 3.60
N ILE A 57 -1.43 -8.22 2.93
CA ILE A 57 -0.63 -7.13 3.45
C ILE A 57 -1.12 -5.85 2.80
N GLU A 58 -1.38 -4.84 3.59
CA GLU A 58 -1.74 -3.52 3.11
C GLU A 58 -0.49 -2.65 3.04
N LEU A 59 -0.27 -2.04 1.88
CA LEU A 59 0.60 -0.89 1.76
C LEU A 59 -0.22 0.35 2.19
N ALA A 60 -0.22 0.60 3.50
CA ALA A 60 -1.12 1.57 4.12
C ALA A 60 -0.72 3.02 3.84
N ASN A 61 0.57 3.27 3.77
CA ASN A 61 1.13 4.57 3.38
C ASN A 61 2.32 4.35 2.46
N PHE A 62 2.44 5.20 1.46
CA PHE A 62 3.61 5.27 0.61
C PHE A 62 3.77 6.69 0.09
N ALA A 63 4.90 7.30 0.36
CA ALA A 63 5.22 8.64 -0.12
C ALA A 63 6.71 8.78 -0.45
N VAL A 64 6.96 9.47 -1.54
CA VAL A 64 8.30 9.86 -1.99
C VAL A 64 8.50 11.33 -1.63
N ASN A 65 9.71 11.70 -1.24
CA ASN A 65 10.07 13.07 -0.93
C ASN A 65 10.20 13.87 -2.23
N ASP A 66 9.30 14.81 -2.45
CA ASP A 66 9.28 15.64 -3.66
C ASP A 66 10.55 16.47 -3.79
N ASN A 67 11.07 17.05 -2.70
CA ASN A 67 12.32 17.81 -2.74
C ASN A 67 13.52 16.95 -3.16
N TYR A 68 13.55 15.67 -2.72
CA TYR A 68 14.58 14.74 -3.16
C TYR A 68 14.46 14.41 -4.64
N LYS A 69 13.24 14.22 -5.13
CA LYS A 69 12.94 13.93 -6.52
C LYS A 69 13.29 15.10 -7.45
N GLU A 70 13.01 16.33 -7.03
CA GLU A 70 13.33 17.54 -7.81
C GLU A 70 14.83 17.77 -7.99
N VAL A 71 15.61 17.42 -6.96
CA VAL A 71 17.09 17.55 -7.00
C VAL A 71 17.75 16.39 -7.75
N ASN A 72 17.09 15.22 -7.83
CA ASN A 72 17.60 14.00 -8.45
C ASN A 72 16.65 13.56 -9.58
N ASP A 73 16.40 14.42 -10.53
CA ASP A 73 15.49 14.20 -11.67
C ASP A 73 16.02 13.17 -12.69
N ASP A 74 17.30 12.82 -12.60
CA ASP A 74 17.94 11.75 -13.33
C ASP A 74 17.42 10.34 -12.96
N ILE A 75 16.72 10.20 -11.83
CA ILE A 75 16.08 8.93 -11.43
C ILE A 75 14.61 8.92 -11.88
N PRO A 76 14.33 8.45 -13.09
CA PRO A 76 12.96 8.41 -13.58
C PRO A 76 12.12 7.42 -12.77
N LYS A 77 10.89 7.78 -12.45
CA LYS A 77 9.92 6.90 -11.77
C LYS A 77 10.41 6.38 -10.41
N LEU A 78 11.03 7.24 -9.61
CA LEU A 78 11.56 6.89 -8.28
C LEU A 78 10.57 6.09 -7.41
N GLY A 79 9.27 6.41 -7.45
CA GLY A 79 8.25 5.65 -6.74
C GLY A 79 8.16 4.19 -7.22
N SER A 80 8.18 3.94 -8.54
CA SER A 80 8.21 2.58 -9.08
C SER A 80 9.48 1.84 -8.69
N TYR A 81 10.63 2.49 -8.76
CA TYR A 81 11.91 1.91 -8.34
C TYR A 81 11.84 1.45 -6.89
N ILE A 82 11.37 2.32 -5.99
CA ILE A 82 11.22 1.99 -4.56
C ILE A 82 10.28 0.81 -4.36
N PHE A 83 9.18 0.77 -5.10
CA PHE A 83 8.24 -0.32 -5.01
C PHE A 83 8.88 -1.67 -5.38
N TRP A 84 9.56 -1.74 -6.52
CA TRP A 84 10.15 -2.99 -7.01
C TRP A 84 11.39 -3.45 -6.24
N GLU A 85 12.22 -2.51 -5.78
CA GLU A 85 13.49 -2.84 -5.13
C GLU A 85 13.38 -2.98 -3.60
N PHE A 86 12.38 -2.37 -2.98
CA PHE A 86 12.28 -2.36 -1.52
C PHE A 86 10.94 -2.91 -1.00
N ILE A 87 9.81 -2.41 -1.52
CA ILE A 87 8.50 -2.77 -0.97
C ILE A 87 8.14 -4.20 -1.30
N LEU A 88 8.13 -4.57 -2.57
CA LEU A 88 7.73 -5.91 -3.00
C LEU A 88 8.66 -7.01 -2.47
N PRO A 89 10.00 -6.89 -2.50
CA PRO A 89 10.88 -7.87 -1.90
C PRO A 89 10.66 -8.05 -0.39
N LEU A 90 10.42 -6.96 0.34
CA LEU A 90 10.10 -7.04 1.76
C LEU A 90 8.77 -7.77 2.00
N VAL A 91 7.75 -7.47 1.22
CA VAL A 91 6.45 -8.15 1.30
C VAL A 91 6.59 -9.66 1.02
N GLN A 92 7.35 -10.03 0.01
CA GLN A 92 7.67 -11.44 -0.30
C GLN A 92 8.45 -12.11 0.83
N HIS A 93 9.38 -11.38 1.45
CA HIS A 93 10.09 -11.87 2.62
C HIS A 93 9.14 -12.12 3.81
N ILE A 94 8.22 -11.21 4.07
CA ILE A 94 7.20 -11.38 5.11
C ILE A 94 6.33 -12.61 4.85
N GLN A 95 5.99 -12.89 3.59
CA GLN A 95 5.23 -14.09 3.22
C GLN A 95 5.92 -15.42 3.61
N CYS A 96 7.25 -15.43 3.73
CA CYS A 96 7.96 -16.61 4.21
C CYS A 96 7.61 -16.95 5.67
N TYR A 97 7.11 -16.01 6.44
CA TYR A 97 6.79 -16.16 7.86
C TYR A 97 5.30 -16.12 8.16
N VAL A 98 4.53 -15.39 7.35
CA VAL A 98 3.09 -15.18 7.56
C VAL A 98 2.36 -15.35 6.24
N GLY A 99 1.38 -16.27 6.21
CA GLY A 99 0.56 -16.47 5.03
C GLY A 99 -0.25 -15.22 4.67
N ALA A 100 0.09 -14.60 3.55
CA ALA A 100 -0.63 -13.49 2.96
C ALA A 100 -0.77 -13.75 1.45
N LYS A 101 -1.98 -13.65 0.92
CA LYS A 101 -2.26 -13.93 -0.49
C LYS A 101 -2.21 -12.69 -1.35
N LEU A 102 -2.50 -11.53 -0.76
CA LEU A 102 -2.66 -10.27 -1.47
C LEU A 102 -1.73 -9.19 -0.91
N LEU A 103 -1.18 -8.36 -1.79
CA LEU A 103 -0.75 -7.02 -1.46
C LEU A 103 -1.83 -6.06 -1.96
N TYR A 104 -2.32 -5.15 -1.11
CA TYR A 104 -3.41 -4.25 -1.48
C TYR A 104 -3.20 -2.84 -0.97
N ILE A 105 -3.89 -1.90 -1.60
CA ILE A 105 -3.86 -0.47 -1.30
C ILE A 105 -5.27 0.11 -1.37
N TYR A 106 -5.47 1.23 -0.67
CA TYR A 106 -6.57 2.16 -0.89
C TYR A 106 -6.02 3.43 -1.51
N ALA A 107 -6.07 3.51 -2.83
CA ALA A 107 -5.50 4.62 -3.58
C ALA A 107 -6.45 5.82 -3.62
N LEU A 108 -5.91 7.03 -3.55
CA LEU A 108 -6.69 8.24 -3.84
C LEU A 108 -7.19 8.21 -5.30
N PRO A 109 -8.39 8.76 -5.58
CA PRO A 109 -9.08 8.61 -6.86
C PRO A 109 -8.52 9.54 -7.96
N TYR A 110 -7.20 9.65 -8.06
CA TYR A 110 -6.53 10.40 -9.11
C TYR A 110 -6.11 9.47 -10.24
N GLU A 111 -6.58 9.69 -11.46
CA GLU A 111 -6.32 8.83 -12.62
C GLU A 111 -4.83 8.53 -12.83
N LYS A 112 -3.98 9.57 -12.72
CA LYS A 112 -2.52 9.40 -12.83
C LYS A 112 -1.96 8.46 -11.77
N LEU A 113 -2.47 8.53 -10.53
CA LEU A 113 -2.03 7.68 -9.43
C LEU A 113 -2.50 6.25 -9.63
N LEU A 114 -3.75 6.05 -10.05
CA LEU A 114 -4.30 4.73 -10.35
C LEU A 114 -3.56 4.07 -11.51
N ALA A 115 -3.28 4.81 -12.58
CA ALA A 115 -2.46 4.34 -13.68
C ALA A 115 -1.04 3.97 -13.21
N HIS A 116 -0.44 4.76 -12.32
CA HIS A 116 0.86 4.47 -11.75
C HIS A 116 0.84 3.15 -10.95
N TYR A 117 -0.14 2.93 -10.08
CA TYR A 117 -0.27 1.66 -9.36
C TYR A 117 -0.54 0.47 -10.30
N SER A 118 -1.27 0.69 -11.38
CA SER A 118 -1.47 -0.36 -12.40
C SER A 118 -0.14 -0.78 -13.05
N THR A 119 0.80 0.14 -13.26
CA THR A 119 2.15 -0.21 -13.75
C THR A 119 2.99 -0.99 -12.74
N MET A 120 2.62 -0.96 -11.47
CA MET A 120 3.22 -1.75 -10.39
C MET A 120 2.54 -3.13 -10.20
N GLY A 121 1.59 -3.49 -11.05
CA GLY A 121 0.90 -4.78 -10.99
C GLY A 121 -0.39 -4.79 -10.17
N PHE A 122 -0.82 -3.65 -9.63
CA PHE A 122 -2.10 -3.56 -8.95
C PHE A 122 -3.26 -3.54 -9.93
N THR A 123 -4.30 -4.32 -9.62
CA THR A 123 -5.53 -4.41 -10.39
C THR A 123 -6.69 -3.83 -9.58
N ARG A 124 -7.51 -3.03 -10.24
CA ARG A 124 -8.76 -2.55 -9.67
C ARG A 124 -9.84 -3.62 -9.82
N THR A 125 -10.68 -3.79 -8.81
CA THR A 125 -11.85 -4.65 -8.90
C THR A 125 -12.98 -3.98 -9.69
N ASP A 126 -14.04 -4.75 -10.04
CA ASP A 126 -15.25 -4.15 -10.55
C ASP A 126 -15.96 -3.29 -9.47
N GLN A 127 -16.80 -2.35 -9.89
CA GLN A 127 -17.47 -1.41 -8.99
C GLN A 127 -18.35 -2.09 -7.93
N LYS A 128 -18.90 -3.27 -8.22
CA LYS A 128 -19.74 -4.00 -7.28
C LYS A 128 -18.90 -4.57 -6.15
N MET A 129 -17.77 -5.19 -6.49
CA MET A 129 -16.83 -5.72 -5.51
C MET A 129 -16.16 -4.60 -4.71
N GLU A 130 -15.79 -3.51 -5.35
CA GLU A 130 -15.21 -2.34 -4.70
C GLU A 130 -16.13 -1.77 -3.61
N ARG A 131 -17.43 -1.58 -3.92
CA ARG A 131 -18.44 -1.17 -2.94
C ARG A 131 -18.61 -2.19 -1.81
N PHE A 132 -18.50 -3.47 -2.13
CA PHE A 132 -18.60 -4.53 -1.14
C PHE A 132 -17.43 -4.51 -0.17
N VAL A 133 -16.19 -4.47 -0.66
CA VAL A 133 -14.96 -4.35 0.15
C VAL A 133 -15.04 -3.10 1.03
N TYR A 134 -15.41 -1.96 0.45
CA TYR A 134 -15.56 -0.70 1.17
C TYR A 134 -16.55 -0.80 2.35
N ARG A 135 -17.70 -1.45 2.15
CA ARG A 135 -18.73 -1.58 3.20
C ARG A 135 -18.32 -2.49 4.35
N HIS A 136 -17.48 -3.50 4.10
CA HIS A 136 -17.19 -4.55 5.07
C HIS A 136 -15.82 -4.42 5.73
N VAL A 137 -14.90 -3.70 5.11
CA VAL A 137 -13.55 -3.52 5.67
C VAL A 137 -13.44 -2.25 6.52
N LYS A 138 -14.38 -1.31 6.41
CA LYS A 138 -14.37 0.01 7.10
C LYS A 138 -12.98 0.64 7.10
N PRO A 139 -12.46 1.03 5.95
CA PRO A 139 -11.16 1.69 5.91
C PRO A 139 -11.21 2.98 6.74
N ASN A 140 -10.16 3.23 7.51
CA ASN A 140 -9.95 4.52 8.19
C ASN A 140 -9.49 5.62 7.21
N TYR A 141 -9.87 5.48 5.94
CA TYR A 141 -9.44 6.33 4.84
C TYR A 141 -10.57 7.21 4.33
N ASP A 142 -10.20 8.15 3.48
CA ASP A 142 -11.16 8.96 2.75
C ASP A 142 -12.17 8.08 2.00
N LYS A 143 -13.43 8.49 2.06
CA LYS A 143 -14.57 7.73 1.53
C LYS A 143 -14.48 7.42 0.03
N ASP A 144 -13.64 8.15 -0.69
CA ASP A 144 -13.48 8.06 -2.14
C ASP A 144 -12.27 7.21 -2.57
N CYS A 145 -11.50 6.64 -1.63
CA CYS A 145 -10.38 5.79 -1.96
C CYS A 145 -10.79 4.55 -2.75
N ILE A 146 -9.97 4.18 -3.71
CA ILE A 146 -10.19 3.06 -4.62
C ILE A 146 -9.35 1.87 -4.16
N PHE A 147 -10.01 0.76 -3.93
CA PHE A 147 -9.35 -0.49 -3.59
C PHE A 147 -8.65 -1.08 -4.81
N MET A 148 -7.36 -1.35 -4.68
CA MET A 148 -6.57 -2.06 -5.69
C MET A 148 -5.73 -3.14 -5.01
N TYR A 149 -5.49 -4.24 -5.73
CA TYR A 149 -4.75 -5.38 -5.19
C TYR A 149 -3.89 -6.06 -6.25
N GLN A 150 -2.92 -6.82 -5.80
CA GLN A 150 -2.21 -7.82 -6.59
C GLN A 150 -2.05 -9.12 -5.80
N ILE A 151 -2.01 -10.24 -6.50
CA ILE A 151 -1.69 -11.53 -5.92
C ILE A 151 -0.16 -11.62 -5.80
N ILE A 152 0.32 -11.97 -4.64
CA ILE A 152 1.73 -12.07 -4.32
C ILE A 152 2.09 -13.49 -3.96
#